data_3d6cebd1b0cfdd560c20344c7bf34e8b
#
_entry.id   3d6cebd1b0cfdd560c20344c7bf34e8b
#
_cell.length_a   1.000
_cell.length_b   1.000
_cell.length_c   1.000
_cell.angle_alpha   90.00
_cell.angle_beta   90.00
_cell.angle_gamma   90.00
#
_symmetry.space_group_name_H-M   'P 1'
#
loop_
_entity.id
_entity.type
_entity.pdbx_description
1 polymer ?
#
loop_
_entity_poly.entity_id
_entity_poly.type
_entity_poly.pdbx_seq_one_letter_code
_entity_poly.pdbx_strand_id
1 'polypeptide(L)'
;MNLQFLKADTSDALTLTGISKRAFDSDVFVGGATAEGPPEYMSVSFHTEMARQEHLYKLTEEGLIVGGAILFLQGNVLNIGRIFVAPEHFRKGYGSFMMQEIESMFIGVKEITLDTPDWNIRTNTFYIKLGYTEIKRDRGLVYYSKRKLTENMIRLT
;
A
#
# COMPACT_ATOMS: atom_id res chain seq x y z
N MET A 1 -2.93 -11.80 -18.08
CA MET A 1 -2.49 -12.08 -16.70
C MET A 1 -3.68 -11.97 -15.77
N ASN A 2 -3.84 -12.91 -14.86
CA ASN A 2 -4.93 -12.90 -13.91
C ASN A 2 -4.46 -12.33 -12.57
N LEU A 3 -4.61 -11.01 -12.41
CA LEU A 3 -4.31 -10.31 -11.16
C LEU A 3 -5.59 -10.16 -10.35
N GLN A 4 -5.51 -10.48 -9.05
CA GLN A 4 -6.62 -10.27 -8.13
C GLN A 4 -6.12 -9.62 -6.85
N PHE A 5 -6.91 -8.69 -6.32
CA PHE A 5 -6.62 -8.03 -5.05
C PHE A 5 -7.72 -8.42 -4.06
N LEU A 6 -7.36 -9.15 -3.01
CA LEU A 6 -8.30 -9.84 -2.13
C LEU A 6 -7.92 -9.64 -0.66
N LYS A 7 -8.89 -9.76 0.23
CA LYS A 7 -8.57 -9.88 1.66
C LYS A 7 -7.72 -11.11 1.88
N ALA A 8 -6.68 -10.96 2.68
CA ALA A 8 -5.85 -12.07 3.12
C ALA A 8 -6.42 -12.65 4.41
N ASP A 9 -6.17 -13.94 4.64
CA ASP A 9 -6.50 -14.55 5.92
C ASP A 9 -5.20 -14.88 6.69
N THR A 10 -5.35 -15.44 7.88
CA THR A 10 -4.18 -15.72 8.74
C THR A 10 -3.21 -16.72 8.12
N SER A 11 -3.68 -17.60 7.24
CA SER A 11 -2.80 -18.57 6.56
C SER A 11 -1.89 -17.91 5.52
N ASP A 12 -2.21 -16.70 5.07
CA ASP A 12 -1.40 -15.95 4.11
C ASP A 12 -0.27 -15.15 4.78
N ALA A 13 -0.30 -15.01 6.11
CA ALA A 13 0.59 -14.10 6.82
C ALA A 13 2.07 -14.43 6.65
N LEU A 14 2.44 -15.71 6.66
CA LEU A 14 3.83 -16.10 6.52
C LEU A 14 4.39 -15.66 5.15
N THR A 15 3.67 -15.95 4.08
CA THR A 15 4.07 -15.57 2.72
C THR A 15 4.14 -14.05 2.57
N LEU A 16 3.12 -13.34 3.06
CA LEU A 16 3.08 -11.88 2.97
C LEU A 16 4.19 -11.23 3.78
N THR A 17 4.53 -11.79 4.94
CA THR A 17 5.65 -11.28 5.75
C THR A 17 6.96 -11.38 4.98
N GLY A 18 7.20 -12.52 4.32
CA GLY A 18 8.42 -12.71 3.52
C GLY A 18 8.51 -11.70 2.38
N ILE A 19 7.41 -11.44 1.70
CA ILE A 19 7.37 -10.44 0.61
C ILE A 19 7.58 -9.03 1.17
N SER A 20 6.93 -8.69 2.28
CA SER A 20 7.09 -7.41 2.96
C SER A 20 8.56 -7.16 3.31
N LYS A 21 9.22 -8.16 3.90
CA LYS A 21 10.64 -8.05 4.25
C LYS A 21 11.50 -7.76 3.02
N ARG A 22 11.36 -8.55 1.97
CA ARG A 22 12.16 -8.38 0.75
C ARG A 22 11.88 -7.04 0.07
N ALA A 23 10.62 -6.63 0.03
CA ALA A 23 10.24 -5.37 -0.62
C ALA A 23 10.83 -4.17 0.11
N PHE A 24 10.66 -4.08 1.42
CA PHE A 24 11.16 -2.93 2.20
C PHE A 24 12.68 -2.95 2.33
N ASP A 25 13.30 -4.13 2.47
CA ASP A 25 14.77 -4.21 2.50
C ASP A 25 15.37 -3.68 1.18
N SER A 26 14.66 -3.79 0.06
CA SER A 26 15.13 -3.28 -1.24
C SER A 26 15.20 -1.76 -1.30
N ASP A 27 14.62 -1.05 -0.33
CA ASP A 27 14.65 0.42 -0.31
C ASP A 27 16.06 0.98 -0.15
N VAL A 28 17.03 0.18 0.29
CA VAL A 28 18.44 0.57 0.31
C VAL A 28 18.92 0.98 -1.09
N PHE A 29 18.31 0.47 -2.15
CA PHE A 29 18.70 0.81 -3.52
C PHE A 29 18.03 2.10 -4.04
N VAL A 30 17.14 2.72 -3.26
CA VAL A 30 16.45 3.96 -3.67
C VAL A 30 16.56 5.07 -2.62
N GLY A 31 17.66 5.06 -1.85
CA GLY A 31 17.98 6.11 -0.91
C GLY A 31 18.03 5.69 0.56
N GLY A 32 17.62 4.48 0.89
CA GLY A 32 17.69 3.97 2.26
C GLY A 32 19.14 3.75 2.68
N ALA A 33 19.50 4.16 3.90
CA ALA A 33 20.85 3.99 4.42
C ALA A 33 21.15 2.54 4.81
N THR A 34 20.12 1.83 5.27
CA THR A 34 20.22 0.43 5.68
C THR A 34 18.97 -0.32 5.23
N ALA A 35 19.06 -1.67 5.22
CA ALA A 35 17.89 -2.50 4.91
C ALA A 35 16.93 -2.46 6.10
N GLU A 36 15.90 -1.63 6.00
CA GLU A 36 14.88 -1.49 7.04
C GLU A 36 13.55 -1.05 6.42
N GLY A 37 12.48 -1.14 7.19
CA GLY A 37 11.15 -0.78 6.75
C GLY A 37 10.30 -0.23 7.88
N PRO A 38 8.98 -0.11 7.68
CA PRO A 38 8.08 0.34 8.72
C PRO A 38 8.07 -0.63 9.90
N PRO A 39 7.58 -0.21 11.08
CA PRO A 39 7.56 -1.08 12.25
C PRO A 39 6.93 -2.44 11.94
N GLU A 40 7.55 -3.51 12.45
CA GLU A 40 7.02 -4.89 12.32
C GLU A 40 6.95 -5.43 10.89
N TYR A 41 7.64 -4.83 9.93
CA TYR A 41 7.57 -5.26 8.54
C TYR A 41 8.10 -6.69 8.31
N MET A 42 8.88 -7.22 9.24
CA MET A 42 9.41 -8.58 9.21
C MET A 42 8.68 -9.54 10.14
N SER A 43 7.61 -9.08 10.80
CA SER A 43 6.95 -9.86 11.85
C SER A 43 5.78 -10.66 11.32
N VAL A 44 5.86 -12.00 11.42
CA VAL A 44 4.75 -12.88 11.05
C VAL A 44 3.56 -12.65 12.00
N SER A 45 3.82 -12.50 13.30
CA SER A 45 2.75 -12.29 14.27
C SER A 45 1.98 -10.99 14.02
N PHE A 46 2.69 -9.93 13.61
CA PHE A 46 2.05 -8.67 13.23
C PHE A 46 1.10 -8.86 12.04
N HIS A 47 1.59 -9.50 10.98
CA HIS A 47 0.76 -9.71 9.78
C HIS A 47 -0.39 -10.66 10.06
N THR A 48 -0.20 -11.66 10.92
CA THR A 48 -1.28 -12.54 11.35
C THR A 48 -2.38 -11.75 12.05
N GLU A 49 -2.00 -10.83 12.95
CA GLU A 49 -2.96 -9.99 13.64
C GLU A 49 -3.68 -9.03 12.70
N MET A 50 -2.97 -8.47 11.72
CA MET A 50 -3.59 -7.62 10.70
C MET A 50 -4.59 -8.41 9.87
N ALA A 51 -4.30 -9.65 9.55
CA ALA A 51 -5.26 -10.54 8.86
C ALA A 51 -6.48 -10.82 9.73
N ARG A 52 -6.26 -11.11 11.01
CA ARG A 52 -7.36 -11.40 11.95
C ARG A 52 -8.29 -10.20 12.09
N GLN A 53 -7.74 -8.99 12.08
CA GLN A 53 -8.52 -7.74 12.14
C GLN A 53 -9.05 -7.29 10.78
N GLU A 54 -8.82 -8.08 9.73
CA GLU A 54 -9.29 -7.81 8.37
C GLU A 54 -8.70 -6.58 7.72
N HIS A 55 -7.46 -6.22 8.11
CA HIS A 55 -6.71 -5.11 7.51
C HIS A 55 -5.74 -5.56 6.42
N LEU A 56 -5.39 -6.85 6.39
CA LEU A 56 -4.39 -7.37 5.47
C LEU A 56 -5.02 -7.81 4.15
N TYR A 57 -4.43 -7.36 3.04
CA TYR A 57 -4.85 -7.70 1.68
C TYR A 57 -3.70 -8.32 0.92
N LYS A 58 -4.01 -9.15 -0.06
CA LYS A 58 -3.02 -9.81 -0.90
C LYS A 58 -3.30 -9.51 -2.38
N LEU A 59 -2.21 -9.36 -3.13
CA LEU A 59 -2.26 -9.32 -4.59
C LEU A 59 -1.79 -10.68 -5.09
N THR A 60 -2.61 -11.32 -5.91
CA THR A 60 -2.24 -12.61 -6.50
C THR A 60 -2.12 -12.49 -8.02
N GLU A 61 -1.16 -13.24 -8.58
CA GLU A 61 -1.01 -13.44 -10.02
C GLU A 61 -1.12 -14.93 -10.27
N GLU A 62 -2.11 -15.34 -11.06
CA GLU A 62 -2.38 -16.75 -11.30
C GLU A 62 -2.48 -17.55 -10.00
N GLY A 63 -3.09 -16.96 -8.97
CA GLY A 63 -3.26 -17.59 -7.67
C GLY A 63 -2.07 -17.52 -6.72
N LEU A 64 -0.91 -17.05 -7.17
CA LEU A 64 0.29 -16.91 -6.34
C LEU A 64 0.38 -15.50 -5.76
N ILE A 65 0.68 -15.39 -4.46
CA ILE A 65 0.82 -14.09 -3.81
C ILE A 65 2.10 -13.40 -4.29
N VAL A 66 1.95 -12.18 -4.81
CA VAL A 66 3.07 -11.38 -5.33
C VAL A 66 3.18 -10.00 -4.67
N GLY A 67 2.25 -9.66 -3.82
CA GLY A 67 2.26 -8.39 -3.10
C GLY A 67 1.16 -8.32 -2.07
N GLY A 68 1.05 -7.19 -1.39
CA GLY A 68 0.02 -7.01 -0.39
C GLY A 68 -0.14 -5.57 0.05
N ALA A 69 -1.10 -5.35 0.93
CA ALA A 69 -1.38 -4.05 1.51
C ALA A 69 -2.00 -4.19 2.88
N ILE A 70 -1.84 -3.17 3.71
CA ILE A 70 -2.54 -3.08 4.99
C ILE A 70 -3.35 -1.79 4.96
N LEU A 71 -4.66 -1.92 5.14
CA LEU A 71 -5.61 -0.83 4.98
C LEU A 71 -6.39 -0.60 6.27
N PHE A 72 -6.58 0.67 6.63
CA PHE A 72 -7.34 1.06 7.81
C PHE A 72 -8.45 2.03 7.40
N LEU A 73 -9.69 1.60 7.55
CA LEU A 73 -10.84 2.43 7.26
C LEU A 73 -11.39 3.04 8.56
N GLN A 74 -11.49 4.36 8.59
CA GLN A 74 -12.04 5.07 9.73
C GLN A 74 -13.03 6.13 9.21
N GLY A 75 -14.32 5.86 9.37
CA GLY A 75 -15.35 6.72 8.80
C GLY A 75 -15.28 6.73 7.28
N ASN A 76 -15.09 7.91 6.71
CA ASN A 76 -14.97 8.07 5.25
C ASN A 76 -13.53 8.30 4.80
N VAL A 77 -12.54 8.05 5.67
CA VAL A 77 -11.12 8.16 5.36
C VAL A 77 -10.49 6.77 5.37
N LEU A 78 -9.82 6.43 4.28
CA LEU A 78 -9.04 5.20 4.18
C LEU A 78 -7.57 5.54 4.29
N ASN A 79 -6.88 4.95 5.26
CA ASN A 79 -5.43 5.07 5.37
C ASN A 79 -4.78 3.82 4.78
N ILE A 80 -3.89 4.01 3.81
CA ILE A 80 -3.06 2.94 3.30
C ILE A 80 -1.83 2.87 4.19
N GLY A 81 -1.87 1.95 5.16
CA GLY A 81 -0.75 1.79 6.09
C GLY A 81 0.49 1.26 5.41
N ARG A 82 0.31 0.33 4.48
CA ARG A 82 1.39 -0.27 3.70
C ARG A 82 0.87 -0.76 2.37
N ILE A 83 1.77 -0.72 1.37
CA ILE A 83 1.56 -1.35 0.07
C ILE A 83 2.95 -1.85 -0.37
N PHE A 84 3.03 -3.10 -0.81
CA PHE A 84 4.30 -3.69 -1.18
C PHE A 84 4.13 -4.76 -2.25
N VAL A 85 5.16 -4.89 -3.09
CA VAL A 85 5.23 -5.87 -4.19
C VAL A 85 6.55 -6.61 -4.07
N ALA A 86 6.55 -7.91 -4.35
CA ALA A 86 7.78 -8.69 -4.37
C ALA A 86 8.77 -8.08 -5.37
N PRO A 87 10.06 -7.91 -5.00
CA PRO A 87 11.03 -7.21 -5.85
C PRO A 87 11.15 -7.76 -7.27
N GLU A 88 11.01 -9.07 -7.46
CA GLU A 88 11.06 -9.70 -8.79
C GLU A 88 9.90 -9.29 -9.70
N HIS A 89 8.90 -8.62 -9.15
CA HIS A 89 7.74 -8.13 -9.89
C HIS A 89 7.69 -6.61 -9.99
N PHE A 90 8.77 -5.91 -9.62
CA PHE A 90 8.84 -4.45 -9.76
C PHE A 90 8.73 -4.06 -11.23
N ARG A 91 8.19 -2.86 -11.48
CA ARG A 91 8.04 -2.27 -12.83
C ARG A 91 7.06 -3.01 -13.73
N LYS A 92 6.17 -3.81 -13.16
CA LYS A 92 5.12 -4.50 -13.92
C LYS A 92 3.76 -3.84 -13.78
N GLY A 93 3.67 -2.71 -13.04
CA GLY A 93 2.42 -2.00 -12.83
C GLY A 93 1.55 -2.59 -11.73
N TYR A 94 2.08 -3.48 -10.91
CA TYR A 94 1.30 -4.14 -9.87
C TYR A 94 0.89 -3.19 -8.74
N GLY A 95 1.76 -2.25 -8.37
CA GLY A 95 1.41 -1.22 -7.40
C GLY A 95 0.27 -0.35 -7.88
N SER A 96 0.31 0.07 -9.14
CA SER A 96 -0.78 0.86 -9.74
C SER A 96 -2.07 0.08 -9.79
N PHE A 97 -2.01 -1.20 -10.11
CA PHE A 97 -3.19 -2.06 -10.10
C PHE A 97 -3.82 -2.12 -8.71
N MET A 98 -3.00 -2.33 -7.67
CA MET A 98 -3.51 -2.35 -6.30
C MET A 98 -4.15 -1.02 -5.91
N MET A 99 -3.53 0.10 -6.27
CA MET A 99 -4.09 1.42 -5.96
C MET A 99 -5.45 1.63 -6.64
N GLN A 100 -5.60 1.21 -7.90
CA GLN A 100 -6.88 1.28 -8.59
C GLN A 100 -7.94 0.41 -7.90
N GLU A 101 -7.58 -0.80 -7.50
CA GLU A 101 -8.50 -1.69 -6.80
C GLU A 101 -8.91 -1.11 -5.44
N ILE A 102 -7.97 -0.55 -4.69
CA ILE A 102 -8.26 0.09 -3.40
C ILE A 102 -9.25 1.24 -3.60
N GLU A 103 -9.02 2.09 -4.60
CA GLU A 103 -9.91 3.21 -4.86
C GLU A 103 -11.31 2.77 -5.29
N SER A 104 -11.43 1.61 -5.92
CA SER A 104 -12.71 1.07 -6.37
C SER A 104 -13.47 0.33 -5.28
N MET A 105 -12.78 -0.35 -4.38
CA MET A 105 -13.39 -1.22 -3.36
C MET A 105 -14.14 -0.46 -2.28
N PHE A 106 -13.69 0.74 -1.93
CA PHE A 106 -14.22 1.48 -0.79
C PHE A 106 -15.12 2.62 -1.26
N ILE A 107 -16.36 2.28 -1.56
CA ILE A 107 -17.33 3.19 -2.21
C ILE A 107 -17.64 4.43 -1.37
N GLY A 108 -17.75 4.31 -0.05
CA GLY A 108 -18.09 5.41 0.83
C GLY A 108 -16.94 6.32 1.22
N VAL A 109 -15.73 6.02 0.77
CA VAL A 109 -14.51 6.75 1.14
C VAL A 109 -14.44 8.06 0.38
N LYS A 110 -14.15 9.16 1.10
CA LYS A 110 -13.99 10.49 0.50
C LYS A 110 -12.55 10.93 0.41
N GLU A 111 -11.66 10.32 1.20
CA GLU A 111 -10.25 10.68 1.23
C GLU A 111 -9.41 9.44 1.47
N ILE A 112 -8.29 9.35 0.76
CA ILE A 112 -7.29 8.28 0.96
C ILE A 112 -6.01 8.96 1.42
N THR A 113 -5.42 8.49 2.52
CA THR A 113 -4.19 9.03 3.07
C THR A 113 -3.12 7.96 3.14
N LEU A 114 -1.86 8.39 3.07
CA LEU A 114 -0.72 7.51 3.24
C LEU A 114 0.51 8.34 3.61
N ASP A 115 1.56 7.68 4.04
CA ASP A 115 2.85 8.33 4.23
C ASP A 115 3.97 7.45 3.68
N THR A 116 5.14 8.07 3.44
CA THR A 116 6.32 7.37 2.96
C THR A 116 7.56 8.15 3.41
N PRO A 117 8.71 7.48 3.60
CA PRO A 117 9.95 8.17 3.95
C PRO A 117 10.31 9.25 2.93
N ASP A 118 10.79 10.37 3.40
CA ASP A 118 11.14 11.51 2.53
C ASP A 118 12.31 11.20 1.60
N TRP A 119 13.18 10.26 1.97
CA TRP A 119 14.32 9.85 1.14
C TRP A 119 13.95 8.86 0.03
N ASN A 120 12.75 8.26 0.06
CA ASN A 120 12.36 7.24 -0.91
C ASN A 120 11.87 7.88 -2.21
N ILE A 121 12.78 8.03 -3.17
CA ILE A 121 12.46 8.67 -4.46
C ILE A 121 11.41 7.89 -5.22
N ARG A 122 11.46 6.56 -5.18
CA ARG A 122 10.54 5.69 -5.93
C ARG A 122 9.09 5.87 -5.47
N THR A 123 8.84 5.80 -4.17
CA THR A 123 7.48 5.90 -3.66
C THR A 123 6.92 7.31 -3.76
N ASN A 124 7.72 8.33 -3.48
CA ASN A 124 7.27 9.71 -3.62
C ASN A 124 6.87 10.01 -5.06
N THR A 125 7.68 9.61 -6.03
CA THR A 125 7.36 9.77 -7.46
C THR A 125 6.08 9.02 -7.82
N PHE A 126 5.93 7.80 -7.31
CA PHE A 126 4.78 6.95 -7.59
C PHE A 126 3.47 7.60 -7.14
N TYR A 127 3.43 8.07 -5.90
CA TYR A 127 2.20 8.66 -5.35
C TYR A 127 1.84 9.99 -6.02
N ILE A 128 2.83 10.82 -6.31
CA ILE A 128 2.58 12.07 -7.03
C ILE A 128 1.97 11.79 -8.41
N LYS A 129 2.49 10.81 -9.13
CA LYS A 129 1.94 10.43 -10.45
C LYS A 129 0.50 9.94 -10.35
N LEU A 130 0.13 9.32 -9.24
CA LEU A 130 -1.23 8.84 -9.03
C LEU A 130 -2.20 9.93 -8.60
N GLY A 131 -1.72 11.17 -8.47
CA GLY A 131 -2.56 12.30 -8.12
C GLY A 131 -2.65 12.60 -6.64
N TYR A 132 -1.78 12.01 -5.83
CA TYR A 132 -1.72 12.32 -4.40
C TYR A 132 -0.99 13.64 -4.19
N THR A 133 -1.47 14.41 -3.22
CA THR A 133 -0.90 15.73 -2.87
C THR A 133 -0.24 15.64 -1.51
N GLU A 134 0.98 16.17 -1.41
CA GLU A 134 1.67 16.28 -0.14
C GLU A 134 0.91 17.25 0.77
N ILE A 135 0.60 16.82 2.00
CA ILE A 135 -0.13 17.65 2.97
C ILE A 135 0.75 18.09 4.14
N LYS A 136 1.80 17.35 4.46
CA LYS A 136 2.79 17.76 5.46
C LYS A 136 4.01 16.87 5.42
N ARG A 137 5.07 17.31 6.10
CA ARG A 137 6.26 16.53 6.38
C ARG A 137 6.53 16.57 7.87
N ASP A 138 6.88 15.43 8.45
CA ASP A 138 7.17 15.33 9.86
C ASP A 138 8.03 14.11 10.14
N ARG A 139 9.10 14.31 10.88
CA ARG A 139 9.96 13.22 11.37
C ARG A 139 10.45 12.27 10.26
N GLY A 140 10.82 12.83 9.11
CA GLY A 140 11.34 12.04 7.99
C GLY A 140 10.28 11.38 7.13
N LEU A 141 9.01 11.67 7.36
CA LEU A 141 7.90 11.14 6.55
C LEU A 141 7.22 12.26 5.77
N VAL A 142 6.80 11.92 4.56
CA VAL A 142 5.95 12.78 3.72
C VAL A 142 4.55 12.20 3.77
N TYR A 143 3.58 13.02 4.13
CA TYR A 143 2.17 12.62 4.21
C TYR A 143 1.42 13.07 2.97
N TYR A 144 0.67 12.17 2.36
CA TYR A 144 -0.08 12.40 1.14
C TYR A 144 -1.56 12.18 1.34
N SER A 145 -2.35 12.90 0.57
CA SER A 145 -3.80 12.75 0.55
C SER A 145 -4.32 12.85 -0.88
N LYS A 146 -5.34 12.06 -1.15
CA LYS A 146 -6.09 12.15 -2.41
C LYS A 146 -7.57 12.13 -2.06
N ARG A 147 -8.30 13.17 -2.46
CA ARG A 147 -9.75 13.21 -2.27
C ARG A 147 -10.42 12.51 -3.43
N LYS A 148 -11.38 11.65 -3.11
CA LYS A 148 -12.20 11.00 -4.12
C LYS A 148 -13.33 11.93 -4.51
N LEU A 149 -13.59 12.05 -5.82
CA LEU A 149 -14.70 12.85 -6.31
C LEU A 149 -16.01 12.19 -5.91
N THR A 150 -16.92 13.00 -5.36
CA THR A 150 -18.29 12.57 -5.13
C THR A 150 -19.06 12.60 -6.46
N GLU A 151 -20.18 11.89 -6.54
CA GLU A 151 -21.01 11.92 -7.74
C GLU A 151 -21.43 13.34 -8.11
N ASN A 152 -21.76 14.18 -7.12
CA ASN A 152 -22.13 15.57 -7.37
C ASN A 152 -20.97 16.38 -7.92
N MET A 153 -19.75 16.16 -7.45
CA MET A 153 -18.56 16.84 -7.95
C MET A 153 -18.27 16.44 -9.40
N ILE A 154 -18.49 15.18 -9.75
CA ILE A 154 -18.31 14.70 -11.12
C ILE A 154 -19.30 15.39 -12.04
N ARG A 155 -20.55 15.58 -11.62
CA ARG A 155 -21.58 16.28 -12.43
C ARG A 155 -21.27 17.74 -12.66
N LEU A 156 -20.50 18.38 -11.75
CA LEU A 156 -20.13 19.79 -11.87
C LEU A 156 -18.92 19.99 -12.78
N THR A 157 -18.19 18.95 -13.06
CA THR A 157 -17.01 19.02 -13.94
C THR A 157 -17.37 18.60 -15.35
#